data_f29311c61fcbb42082350c6b39d9b9a3
#
_entry.id   f29311c61fcbb42082350c6b39d9b9a3
#
_cell.length_a   1.000
_cell.length_b   1.000
_cell.length_c   1.000
_cell.angle_alpha   90.00
_cell.angle_beta   90.00
_cell.angle_gamma   90.00
#
_symmetry.space_group_name_H-M   'P 1'
#
loop_
_entity.id
_entity.type
_entity.pdbx_description
1 polymer ?
#
loop_
_entity_poly.entity_id
_entity_poly.type
_entity_poly.pdbx_seq_one_letter_code
_entity_poly.pdbx_strand_id
1 'polypeptide(L)'
;MRAAVFYGPGQPLAIEEVEVAPPKGGEVLVKMAAAGVCHSDHHAMTGAMPTPTPIVLGHEGAGVVEEVGPGVTSLKKGDHVVSIWRYSCGACEYCLTARPQLCPKGADMRLNGSLSDGTKRFKIGDTEIGHFLGVSTFSEYSVMSERSAMKIRDDMPLGKAAIVSCAVITGVGAVINAAKVRPGESIAIFGAGGIGLNAVQGAALAGADPIIAVDVFQNKLDMARTFGATHFVNASDENPVERIRELTGGQGAHYAIEAIGNPEAATQAFNCIRRGGTAVMIGITSPQSAAAIPTLDLVTQEKKLVGSLYGSSVPRHMVPRLIELYMAGKLNLDDLLTRSYPLDEINEAYEALIKGEVARSIISYD
;
A
#
# COMPACT_ATOMS: atom_id res chain seq x y z
N MET A 1 14.70 15.95 16.22
CA MET A 1 14.69 14.62 15.60
C MET A 1 15.01 14.74 14.13
N ARG A 2 15.59 13.71 13.52
CA ARG A 2 15.83 13.69 12.08
C ARG A 2 14.58 13.21 11.31
N ALA A 3 14.31 13.84 10.18
CA ALA A 3 13.23 13.45 9.28
C ALA A 3 13.58 13.73 7.82
N ALA A 4 13.00 12.97 6.90
CA ALA A 4 13.15 13.19 5.46
C ALA A 4 12.05 14.16 4.98
N VAL A 5 12.43 15.40 4.73
CA VAL A 5 11.54 16.49 4.33
C VAL A 5 11.49 16.60 2.81
N PHE A 6 10.29 16.68 2.26
CA PHE A 6 10.03 16.91 0.85
C PHE A 6 9.66 18.37 0.60
N TYR A 7 10.44 19.04 -0.24
CA TYR A 7 10.26 20.47 -0.55
C TYR A 7 9.57 20.72 -1.90
N GLY A 8 9.51 19.74 -2.78
CA GLY A 8 8.83 19.90 -4.06
C GLY A 8 9.22 18.87 -5.12
N PRO A 9 8.38 18.70 -6.16
CA PRO A 9 8.61 17.74 -7.22
C PRO A 9 9.97 17.90 -7.90
N GLY A 10 10.63 16.76 -8.14
CA GLY A 10 11.96 16.71 -8.78
C GLY A 10 13.13 17.01 -7.84
N GLN A 11 12.88 17.29 -6.56
CA GLN A 11 13.91 17.44 -5.54
C GLN A 11 14.10 16.15 -4.75
N PRO A 12 15.33 15.80 -4.33
CA PRO A 12 15.54 14.69 -3.42
C PRO A 12 14.93 15.00 -2.04
N LEU A 13 14.69 13.98 -1.25
CA LEU A 13 14.31 14.15 0.14
C LEU A 13 15.52 14.69 0.93
N ALA A 14 15.30 15.77 1.68
CA ALA A 14 16.33 16.37 2.52
C ALA A 14 16.22 15.81 3.95
N ILE A 15 17.35 15.36 4.51
CA ILE A 15 17.39 14.95 5.92
C ILE A 15 17.61 16.20 6.76
N GLU A 16 16.61 16.52 7.59
CA GLU A 16 16.58 17.76 8.39
C GLU A 16 16.36 17.46 9.87
N GLU A 17 16.87 18.37 10.72
CA GLU A 17 16.50 18.41 12.14
C GLU A 17 15.14 19.09 12.29
N VAL A 18 14.14 18.35 12.68
CA VAL A 18 12.75 18.79 12.82
C VAL A 18 12.34 18.81 14.30
N GLU A 19 11.74 19.91 14.74
CA GLU A 19 11.09 19.99 16.05
C GLU A 19 9.74 19.27 16.00
N VAL A 20 9.45 18.53 17.06
CA VAL A 20 8.17 17.81 17.26
C VAL A 20 7.43 18.37 18.43
N ALA A 21 6.24 18.90 18.20
CA ALA A 21 5.35 19.29 19.27
C ALA A 21 4.74 18.04 19.97
N PRO A 22 4.45 18.11 21.27
CA PRO A 22 3.81 17.01 22.00
C PRO A 22 2.43 16.67 21.42
N PRO A 23 1.97 15.40 21.60
CA PRO A 23 0.66 14.99 21.12
C PRO A 23 -0.48 15.73 21.85
N LYS A 24 -1.44 16.22 21.09
CA LYS A 24 -2.68 16.83 21.60
C LYS A 24 -3.74 15.77 21.93
N GLY A 25 -4.94 16.23 22.26
CA GLY A 25 -6.07 15.34 22.56
C GLY A 25 -6.39 14.36 21.44
N GLY A 26 -6.39 13.05 21.75
CA GLY A 26 -6.63 11.97 20.79
C GLY A 26 -5.47 11.67 19.86
N GLU A 27 -4.26 12.14 20.17
CA GLU A 27 -3.03 11.89 19.41
C GLU A 27 -2.03 11.06 20.22
N VAL A 28 -1.12 10.42 19.53
CA VAL A 28 0.01 9.69 20.11
C VAL A 28 1.31 10.09 19.44
N LEU A 29 2.40 10.13 20.20
CA LEU A 29 3.76 10.20 19.69
C LEU A 29 4.30 8.78 19.58
N VAL A 30 4.73 8.39 18.39
CA VAL A 30 5.30 7.09 18.11
C VAL A 30 6.78 7.25 17.79
N LYS A 31 7.65 6.52 18.50
CA LYS A 31 9.03 6.31 18.11
C LYS A 31 9.04 5.28 17.01
N MET A 32 9.45 5.71 15.81
CA MET A 32 9.46 4.81 14.64
C MET A 32 10.60 3.79 14.75
N ALA A 33 10.33 2.55 14.41
CA ALA A 33 11.31 1.48 14.29
C ALA A 33 11.59 1.16 12.82
N ALA A 34 10.56 1.28 11.97
CA ALA A 34 10.70 1.06 10.53
C ALA A 34 9.63 1.80 9.74
N ALA A 35 9.97 2.18 8.51
CA ALA A 35 9.04 2.74 7.53
C ALA A 35 9.24 2.11 6.15
N GLY A 36 8.16 1.61 5.51
CA GLY A 36 8.21 1.02 4.18
C GLY A 36 8.43 2.06 3.08
N VAL A 37 9.26 1.73 2.10
CA VAL A 37 9.49 2.54 0.90
C VAL A 37 8.48 2.15 -0.17
N CYS A 38 7.66 3.09 -0.62
CA CYS A 38 6.49 2.82 -1.46
C CYS A 38 6.43 3.75 -2.68
N HIS A 39 5.89 3.24 -3.80
CA HIS A 39 5.63 4.05 -5.00
C HIS A 39 4.63 5.19 -4.74
N SER A 40 3.79 5.11 -3.73
CA SER A 40 2.85 6.21 -3.39
C SER A 40 3.58 7.47 -2.93
N ASP A 41 4.68 7.33 -2.18
CA ASP A 41 5.54 8.46 -1.82
C ASP A 41 6.29 8.97 -3.05
N HIS A 42 6.77 8.06 -3.92
CA HIS A 42 7.40 8.43 -5.18
C HIS A 42 6.45 9.22 -6.10
N HIS A 43 5.16 8.89 -6.12
CA HIS A 43 4.16 9.70 -6.86
C HIS A 43 4.04 11.14 -6.30
N ALA A 44 4.24 11.35 -5.00
CA ALA A 44 4.35 12.69 -4.44
C ALA A 44 5.65 13.36 -4.89
N MET A 45 6.79 12.64 -4.83
CA MET A 45 8.11 13.15 -5.22
C MET A 45 8.18 13.56 -6.70
N THR A 46 7.47 12.87 -7.58
CA THR A 46 7.39 13.19 -9.02
C THR A 46 6.29 14.20 -9.38
N GLY A 47 5.44 14.56 -8.42
CA GLY A 47 4.28 15.43 -8.67
C GLY A 47 3.09 14.72 -9.34
N ALA A 48 3.16 13.42 -9.60
CA ALA A 48 2.03 12.63 -10.10
C ALA A 48 0.85 12.61 -9.11
N MET A 49 1.14 12.73 -7.82
CA MET A 49 0.16 12.97 -6.76
C MET A 49 0.40 14.34 -6.12
N PRO A 50 -0.45 15.35 -6.37
CA PRO A 50 -0.34 16.66 -5.76
C PRO A 50 -0.27 16.58 -4.24
N THR A 51 0.79 17.11 -3.67
CA THR A 51 1.12 17.03 -2.24
C THR A 51 1.57 18.41 -1.76
N PRO A 52 1.01 18.96 -0.66
CA PRO A 52 1.47 20.22 -0.12
C PRO A 52 2.88 20.10 0.41
N THR A 53 3.68 21.17 0.30
CA THR A 53 5.08 21.23 0.75
C THR A 53 5.33 22.50 1.58
N PRO A 54 6.30 22.50 2.50
CA PRO A 54 7.16 21.37 2.88
C PRO A 54 6.41 20.33 3.72
N ILE A 55 6.81 19.05 3.60
CA ILE A 55 6.12 17.93 4.26
C ILE A 55 7.09 16.77 4.54
N VAL A 56 6.91 16.05 5.64
CA VAL A 56 7.58 14.76 5.87
C VAL A 56 6.73 13.66 5.22
N LEU A 57 7.35 12.91 4.30
CA LEU A 57 6.71 11.79 3.61
C LEU A 57 6.70 10.50 4.48
N GLY A 58 6.38 9.37 3.85
CA GLY A 58 6.27 8.06 4.50
C GLY A 58 4.87 7.79 5.07
N HIS A 59 4.35 6.60 4.79
CA HIS A 59 3.01 6.22 5.24
C HIS A 59 2.90 4.76 5.72
N GLU A 60 3.91 3.96 5.47
CA GLU A 60 4.01 2.58 5.94
C GLU A 60 4.92 2.53 7.17
N GLY A 61 4.39 2.58 8.38
CA GLY A 61 5.23 2.66 9.56
C GLY A 61 4.88 1.66 10.64
N ALA A 62 5.90 1.24 11.39
CA ALA A 62 5.76 0.54 12.64
C ALA A 62 6.71 1.13 13.69
N GLY A 63 6.29 1.11 14.93
CA GLY A 63 7.07 1.69 16.03
C GLY A 63 6.45 1.42 17.38
N VAL A 64 6.94 2.14 18.38
CA VAL A 64 6.51 2.00 19.77
C VAL A 64 5.94 3.33 20.24
N VAL A 65 4.78 3.29 20.90
CA VAL A 65 4.17 4.49 21.49
C VAL A 65 5.08 5.04 22.58
N GLU A 66 5.54 6.27 22.40
CA GLU A 66 6.39 6.96 23.38
C GLU A 66 5.58 7.83 24.35
N GLU A 67 4.55 8.50 23.82
CA GLU A 67 3.68 9.37 24.61
C GLU A 67 2.24 9.33 24.09
N VAL A 68 1.27 9.50 24.97
CA VAL A 68 -0.15 9.59 24.62
C VAL A 68 -0.71 10.93 25.03
N GLY A 69 -1.43 11.58 24.15
CA GLY A 69 -2.12 12.84 24.43
C GLY A 69 -3.39 12.64 25.27
N PRO A 70 -3.98 13.73 25.77
CA PRO A 70 -5.21 13.67 26.56
C PRO A 70 -6.35 12.95 25.83
N GLY A 71 -7.11 12.13 26.57
CA GLY A 71 -8.29 11.42 26.04
C GLY A 71 -7.99 10.17 25.20
N VAL A 72 -6.73 9.83 24.96
CA VAL A 72 -6.35 8.54 24.35
C VAL A 72 -6.64 7.41 25.34
N THR A 73 -7.41 6.43 24.90
CA THR A 73 -7.83 5.28 25.74
C THR A 73 -7.48 3.92 25.13
N SER A 74 -7.20 3.88 23.82
CA SER A 74 -6.93 2.65 23.09
C SER A 74 -5.45 2.26 23.05
N LEU A 75 -4.56 3.17 23.43
CA LEU A 75 -3.11 3.00 23.40
C LEU A 75 -2.45 3.53 24.69
N LYS A 76 -1.28 3.01 24.99
CA LYS A 76 -0.43 3.45 26.11
C LYS A 76 1.05 3.41 25.70
N LYS A 77 1.90 4.13 26.44
CA LYS A 77 3.37 4.06 26.27
C LYS A 77 3.84 2.61 26.32
N GLY A 78 4.72 2.25 25.37
CA GLY A 78 5.28 0.93 25.19
C GLY A 78 4.48 0.00 24.27
N ASP A 79 3.27 0.38 23.85
CA ASP A 79 2.51 -0.42 22.89
C ASP A 79 3.20 -0.42 21.52
N HIS A 80 3.36 -1.61 20.90
CA HIS A 80 3.78 -1.74 19.51
C HIS A 80 2.62 -1.38 18.60
N VAL A 81 2.88 -0.54 17.59
CA VAL A 81 1.85 -0.05 16.68
C VAL A 81 2.32 -0.08 15.23
N VAL A 82 1.34 -0.17 14.31
CA VAL A 82 1.51 0.14 12.89
C VAL A 82 0.68 1.35 12.52
N SER A 83 1.15 2.12 11.53
CA SER A 83 0.41 3.25 10.99
C SER A 83 -0.77 2.80 10.13
N ILE A 84 -1.89 3.47 10.25
CA ILE A 84 -3.04 3.38 9.35
C ILE A 84 -3.12 4.71 8.60
N TRP A 85 -2.52 4.74 7.42
CA TRP A 85 -2.38 5.96 6.62
C TRP A 85 -3.71 6.52 6.09
N ARG A 86 -4.76 5.72 6.11
CA ARG A 86 -6.10 6.17 5.74
C ARG A 86 -6.92 6.41 6.98
N TYR A 87 -6.84 7.65 7.49
CA TYR A 87 -7.63 8.07 8.66
C TYR A 87 -9.11 7.81 8.45
N SER A 88 -9.80 7.37 9.50
CA SER A 88 -11.24 7.15 9.52
C SER A 88 -11.90 7.83 10.73
N CYS A 89 -12.91 8.68 10.47
CA CYS A 89 -13.57 9.43 11.54
C CYS A 89 -14.51 8.58 12.41
N GLY A 90 -14.90 7.39 11.94
CA GLY A 90 -15.81 6.48 12.64
C GLY A 90 -17.30 6.88 12.61
N ALA A 91 -17.67 8.05 12.06
CA ALA A 91 -19.02 8.57 12.14
C ALA A 91 -19.68 8.90 10.78
N CYS A 92 -18.91 8.99 9.70
CA CYS A 92 -19.48 9.25 8.38
C CYS A 92 -20.09 7.97 7.77
N GLU A 93 -20.91 8.14 6.74
CA GLU A 93 -21.55 7.04 6.02
C GLU A 93 -20.57 5.92 5.67
N TYR A 94 -19.42 6.26 5.10
CA TYR A 94 -18.42 5.26 4.72
C TYR A 94 -17.86 4.48 5.90
N CYS A 95 -17.57 5.14 7.02
CA CYS A 95 -17.09 4.46 8.22
C CYS A 95 -18.17 3.53 8.79
N LEU A 96 -19.42 3.98 8.83
CA LEU A 96 -20.55 3.21 9.37
C LEU A 96 -20.95 2.03 8.48
N THR A 97 -20.66 2.09 7.18
CA THR A 97 -20.93 1.00 6.21
C THR A 97 -19.71 0.13 5.92
N ALA A 98 -18.74 0.07 6.84
CA ALA A 98 -17.52 -0.74 6.75
C ALA A 98 -16.63 -0.43 5.51
N ARG A 99 -16.62 0.83 5.07
CA ARG A 99 -15.76 1.36 4.01
C ARG A 99 -14.87 2.52 4.49
N PRO A 100 -14.14 2.38 5.62
CA PRO A 100 -13.39 3.47 6.24
C PRO A 100 -12.30 4.05 5.33
N GLN A 101 -11.79 3.28 4.36
CA GLN A 101 -10.82 3.74 3.36
C GLN A 101 -11.38 4.86 2.46
N LEU A 102 -12.68 5.04 2.40
CA LEU A 102 -13.36 6.12 1.65
C LEU A 102 -13.73 7.33 2.52
N CYS A 103 -13.31 7.38 3.78
CA CYS A 103 -13.62 8.47 4.69
C CYS A 103 -13.16 9.83 4.12
N PRO A 104 -14.06 10.84 3.98
CA PRO A 104 -13.68 12.16 3.45
C PRO A 104 -12.62 12.86 4.29
N LYS A 105 -12.70 12.77 5.63
CA LYS A 105 -11.68 13.38 6.51
C LYS A 105 -10.26 12.89 6.21
N GLY A 106 -10.08 11.61 5.87
CA GLY A 106 -8.78 11.10 5.47
C GLY A 106 -8.31 11.67 4.12
N ALA A 107 -9.23 12.04 3.23
CA ALA A 107 -8.89 12.74 1.98
C ALA A 107 -8.47 14.20 2.26
N ASP A 108 -9.20 14.90 3.14
CA ASP A 108 -8.91 16.29 3.52
C ASP A 108 -7.54 16.39 4.19
N MET A 109 -7.20 15.47 5.12
CA MET A 109 -5.88 15.43 5.75
C MET A 109 -4.75 15.30 4.72
N ARG A 110 -4.93 14.46 3.70
CA ARG A 110 -3.96 14.31 2.60
C ARG A 110 -3.79 15.61 1.81
N LEU A 111 -4.90 16.27 1.47
CA LEU A 111 -4.86 17.50 0.66
C LEU A 111 -4.25 18.68 1.40
N ASN A 112 -4.43 18.74 2.72
CA ASN A 112 -3.96 19.84 3.56
C ASN A 112 -2.58 19.54 4.21
N GLY A 113 -2.07 18.31 4.14
CA GLY A 113 -0.85 17.90 4.84
C GLY A 113 -0.94 18.13 6.35
N SER A 114 -2.09 17.82 6.95
CA SER A 114 -2.38 18.11 8.36
C SER A 114 -2.82 16.87 9.13
N LEU A 115 -2.88 16.97 10.45
CA LEU A 115 -3.53 16.00 11.31
C LEU A 115 -5.05 16.18 11.31
N SER A 116 -5.77 15.34 12.05
CA SER A 116 -7.24 15.30 12.03
C SER A 116 -7.92 16.56 12.58
N ASP A 117 -7.19 17.36 13.36
CA ASP A 117 -7.62 18.66 13.88
C ASP A 117 -7.31 19.84 12.94
N GLY A 118 -6.71 19.57 11.78
CA GLY A 118 -6.30 20.58 10.79
C GLY A 118 -4.98 21.27 11.10
N THR A 119 -4.28 20.88 12.17
CA THR A 119 -3.00 21.48 12.56
C THR A 119 -1.81 20.56 12.30
N LYS A 120 -0.59 21.05 12.49
CA LYS A 120 0.67 20.33 12.29
C LYS A 120 1.42 20.20 13.60
N ARG A 121 2.38 19.24 13.68
CA ARG A 121 3.21 19.00 14.88
C ARG A 121 4.69 19.12 14.58
N PHE A 122 5.07 19.36 13.33
CA PHE A 122 6.45 19.48 12.88
C PHE A 122 6.80 20.92 12.53
N LYS A 123 8.01 21.36 12.89
CA LYS A 123 8.56 22.69 12.56
C LYS A 123 10.06 22.62 12.26
N ILE A 124 10.52 23.52 11.40
CA ILE A 124 11.92 23.89 11.25
C ILE A 124 11.99 25.42 11.40
N GLY A 125 12.52 25.89 12.51
CA GLY A 125 12.42 27.30 12.90
C GLY A 125 10.96 27.76 12.97
N ASP A 126 10.61 28.81 12.18
CA ASP A 126 9.23 29.32 12.13
C ASP A 126 8.35 28.64 11.07
N THR A 127 8.91 27.72 10.28
CA THR A 127 8.19 27.05 9.19
C THR A 127 7.49 25.77 9.68
N GLU A 128 6.19 25.71 9.54
CA GLU A 128 5.42 24.48 9.79
C GLU A 128 5.65 23.45 8.67
N ILE A 129 5.97 22.21 9.07
CA ILE A 129 6.15 21.08 8.15
C ILE A 129 4.91 20.19 8.18
N GLY A 130 4.43 19.80 7.00
CA GLY A 130 3.21 19.01 6.83
C GLY A 130 3.35 17.55 7.27
N HIS A 131 2.20 16.91 7.46
CA HIS A 131 2.07 15.49 7.75
C HIS A 131 1.51 14.74 6.55
N PHE A 132 2.33 13.90 5.90
CA PHE A 132 1.87 13.08 4.79
C PHE A 132 0.89 12.02 5.27
N LEU A 133 -0.34 12.07 4.74
CA LEU A 133 -1.44 11.17 5.09
C LEU A 133 -1.75 11.12 6.62
N GLY A 134 -1.29 12.15 7.36
CA GLY A 134 -1.47 12.25 8.81
C GLY A 134 -0.63 11.26 9.64
N VAL A 135 0.42 10.66 9.05
CA VAL A 135 1.29 9.68 9.72
C VAL A 135 2.78 9.94 9.54
N SER A 136 3.26 10.48 8.41
CA SER A 136 4.65 10.94 8.19
C SER A 136 5.72 10.04 8.77
N THR A 137 5.84 8.83 8.25
CA THR A 137 6.67 7.79 8.87
C THR A 137 8.17 7.86 8.50
N PHE A 138 8.59 8.77 7.59
CA PHE A 138 10.01 9.01 7.33
C PHE A 138 10.63 10.02 8.31
N SER A 139 10.48 9.71 9.58
CA SER A 139 10.99 10.48 10.72
C SER A 139 11.27 9.55 11.90
N GLU A 140 12.19 9.91 12.77
CA GLU A 140 12.50 9.14 13.99
C GLU A 140 11.32 9.07 14.96
N TYR A 141 10.49 10.13 14.97
CA TYR A 141 9.25 10.20 15.74
C TYR A 141 8.13 10.77 14.89
N SER A 142 6.92 10.26 15.05
CA SER A 142 5.74 10.80 14.40
C SER A 142 4.59 10.99 15.38
N VAL A 143 3.93 12.16 15.31
CA VAL A 143 2.66 12.38 15.97
C VAL A 143 1.54 12.06 15.00
N MET A 144 0.60 11.22 15.44
CA MET A 144 -0.55 10.83 14.66
C MET A 144 -1.78 10.65 15.54
N SER A 145 -2.97 10.67 14.94
CA SER A 145 -4.20 10.35 15.68
C SER A 145 -4.14 8.90 16.20
N GLU A 146 -4.69 8.62 17.40
CA GLU A 146 -4.88 7.24 17.88
C GLU A 146 -5.66 6.38 16.89
N ARG A 147 -6.47 7.00 16.00
CA ARG A 147 -7.18 6.31 14.91
C ARG A 147 -6.28 5.93 13.76
N SER A 148 -5.12 6.57 13.62
CA SER A 148 -4.08 6.26 12.63
C SER A 148 -2.96 5.40 13.20
N ALA A 149 -2.96 5.11 14.50
CA ALA A 149 -2.07 4.16 15.14
C ALA A 149 -2.86 2.92 15.57
N MET A 150 -2.39 1.75 15.23
CA MET A 150 -3.07 0.51 15.59
C MET A 150 -2.13 -0.40 16.36
N LYS A 151 -2.54 -0.78 17.58
CA LYS A 151 -1.80 -1.73 18.41
C LYS A 151 -1.71 -3.09 17.69
N ILE A 152 -0.52 -3.65 17.74
CA ILE A 152 -0.21 -5.00 17.30
C ILE A 152 0.37 -5.84 18.43
N ARG A 153 0.54 -7.13 18.23
CA ARG A 153 1.18 -8.02 19.19
C ARG A 153 2.67 -7.67 19.34
N ASP A 154 3.18 -7.76 20.56
CA ASP A 154 4.54 -7.29 20.91
C ASP A 154 5.66 -8.17 20.31
N ASP A 155 5.37 -9.42 19.95
CA ASP A 155 6.32 -10.36 19.35
C ASP A 155 6.37 -10.28 17.79
N MET A 156 5.59 -9.38 17.17
CA MET A 156 5.69 -9.12 15.73
C MET A 156 6.93 -8.26 15.43
N PRO A 157 7.85 -8.71 14.55
CA PRO A 157 9.00 -7.90 14.16
C PRO A 157 8.55 -6.59 13.48
N LEU A 158 8.95 -5.43 14.04
CA LEU A 158 8.45 -4.12 13.60
C LEU A 158 8.82 -3.80 12.15
N GLY A 159 9.99 -4.22 11.67
CA GLY A 159 10.36 -4.08 10.25
C GLY A 159 9.39 -4.78 9.29
N LYS A 160 8.91 -5.97 9.67
CA LYS A 160 7.89 -6.70 8.89
C LYS A 160 6.50 -6.10 9.09
N ALA A 161 6.20 -5.60 10.28
CA ALA A 161 4.92 -4.96 10.59
C ALA A 161 4.70 -3.70 9.73
N ALA A 162 5.74 -2.91 9.47
CA ALA A 162 5.65 -1.69 8.68
C ALA A 162 5.00 -1.92 7.31
N ILE A 163 5.45 -2.94 6.57
CA ILE A 163 4.93 -3.22 5.22
C ILE A 163 3.52 -3.83 5.21
N VAL A 164 3.05 -4.37 6.35
CA VAL A 164 1.66 -4.88 6.46
C VAL A 164 0.66 -3.74 6.33
N SER A 165 1.02 -2.55 6.78
CA SER A 165 0.12 -1.40 6.86
C SER A 165 -0.25 -0.77 5.50
N CYS A 166 0.39 -1.17 4.39
CA CYS A 166 0.04 -0.69 3.05
C CYS A 166 0.12 -1.81 1.99
N ALA A 167 1.32 -2.26 1.63
CA ALA A 167 1.50 -3.17 0.50
C ALA A 167 0.76 -4.51 0.71
N VAL A 168 0.87 -5.09 1.90
CA VAL A 168 0.29 -6.40 2.20
C VAL A 168 -1.22 -6.33 2.23
N ILE A 169 -1.78 -5.41 3.03
CA ILE A 169 -3.24 -5.25 3.13
C ILE A 169 -3.86 -4.87 1.79
N THR A 170 -3.16 -4.08 0.96
CA THR A 170 -3.65 -3.67 -0.36
C THR A 170 -3.72 -4.84 -1.32
N GLY A 171 -2.64 -5.60 -1.47
CA GLY A 171 -2.57 -6.74 -2.40
C GLY A 171 -3.49 -7.89 -1.98
N VAL A 172 -3.36 -8.38 -0.75
CA VAL A 172 -4.21 -9.46 -0.22
C VAL A 172 -5.67 -9.05 -0.19
N GLY A 173 -5.96 -7.82 0.25
CA GLY A 173 -7.32 -7.30 0.34
C GLY A 173 -8.00 -7.14 -1.02
N ALA A 174 -7.27 -6.77 -2.06
CA ALA A 174 -7.83 -6.68 -3.41
C ALA A 174 -8.35 -8.03 -3.91
N VAL A 175 -7.66 -9.11 -3.60
CA VAL A 175 -8.06 -10.47 -3.95
C VAL A 175 -9.25 -10.93 -3.11
N ILE A 176 -9.17 -10.77 -1.79
CA ILE A 176 -10.17 -11.32 -0.86
C ILE A 176 -11.44 -10.47 -0.80
N ASN A 177 -11.29 -9.12 -0.75
CA ASN A 177 -12.42 -8.22 -0.50
C ASN A 177 -13.02 -7.65 -1.80
N ALA A 178 -12.18 -7.24 -2.77
CA ALA A 178 -12.65 -6.61 -4.00
C ALA A 178 -12.98 -7.65 -5.08
N ALA A 179 -12.04 -8.53 -5.45
CA ALA A 179 -12.26 -9.60 -6.41
C ALA A 179 -13.16 -10.70 -5.85
N LYS A 180 -13.01 -11.03 -4.56
CA LYS A 180 -13.73 -12.11 -3.86
C LYS A 180 -13.47 -13.47 -4.49
N VAL A 181 -12.20 -13.73 -4.75
CA VAL A 181 -11.72 -14.97 -5.38
C VAL A 181 -12.16 -16.21 -4.58
N ARG A 182 -12.61 -17.23 -5.29
CA ARG A 182 -13.03 -18.50 -4.71
C ARG A 182 -12.04 -19.62 -5.05
N PRO A 183 -11.95 -20.66 -4.23
CA PRO A 183 -11.09 -21.80 -4.51
C PRO A 183 -11.34 -22.39 -5.90
N GLY A 184 -10.26 -22.71 -6.63
CA GLY A 184 -10.29 -23.26 -7.97
C GLY A 184 -10.58 -22.26 -9.10
N GLU A 185 -10.83 -20.98 -8.79
CA GLU A 185 -11.00 -19.94 -9.81
C GLU A 185 -9.65 -19.34 -10.22
N SER A 186 -9.48 -19.06 -11.52
CA SER A 186 -8.25 -18.51 -12.10
C SER A 186 -8.12 -17.02 -11.89
N ILE A 187 -6.88 -16.55 -11.65
CA ILE A 187 -6.58 -15.14 -11.48
C ILE A 187 -5.31 -14.75 -12.24
N ALA A 188 -5.33 -13.61 -12.95
CA ALA A 188 -4.16 -12.98 -13.54
C ALA A 188 -3.78 -11.72 -12.77
N ILE A 189 -2.50 -11.53 -12.46
CA ILE A 189 -2.00 -10.40 -11.67
C ILE A 189 -0.96 -9.67 -12.51
N PHE A 190 -1.30 -8.47 -12.97
CA PHE A 190 -0.45 -7.58 -13.75
C PHE A 190 0.40 -6.72 -12.80
N GLY A 191 1.72 -6.91 -12.89
CA GLY A 191 2.72 -6.32 -12.03
C GLY A 191 3.10 -7.22 -10.85
N ALA A 192 4.33 -7.74 -10.85
CA ALA A 192 4.90 -8.55 -9.77
C ALA A 192 5.81 -7.72 -8.84
N GLY A 193 5.45 -6.46 -8.59
CA GLY A 193 6.04 -5.62 -7.55
C GLY A 193 5.45 -5.90 -6.17
N GLY A 194 5.78 -5.08 -5.16
CA GLY A 194 5.39 -5.33 -3.77
C GLY A 194 3.89 -5.53 -3.54
N ILE A 195 3.01 -4.81 -4.26
CA ILE A 195 1.55 -4.99 -4.17
C ILE A 195 1.12 -6.26 -4.91
N GLY A 196 1.64 -6.48 -6.14
CA GLY A 196 1.30 -7.66 -6.94
C GLY A 196 1.72 -8.96 -6.30
N LEU A 197 2.92 -9.04 -5.69
CA LEU A 197 3.37 -10.21 -4.93
C LEU A 197 2.43 -10.51 -3.76
N ASN A 198 1.90 -9.49 -3.08
CA ASN A 198 0.90 -9.69 -2.05
C ASN A 198 -0.47 -10.09 -2.60
N ALA A 199 -0.82 -9.66 -3.83
CA ALA A 199 -2.01 -10.18 -4.51
C ALA A 199 -1.82 -11.66 -4.89
N VAL A 200 -0.60 -12.08 -5.30
CA VAL A 200 -0.26 -13.50 -5.52
C VAL A 200 -0.46 -14.31 -4.24
N GLN A 201 0.09 -13.84 -3.11
CA GLN A 201 -0.13 -14.51 -1.81
C GLN A 201 -1.62 -14.55 -1.42
N GLY A 202 -2.33 -13.45 -1.65
CA GLY A 202 -3.79 -13.38 -1.43
C GLY A 202 -4.54 -14.41 -2.26
N ALA A 203 -4.14 -14.62 -3.51
CA ALA A 203 -4.71 -15.62 -4.41
C ALA A 203 -4.42 -17.05 -3.94
N ALA A 204 -3.18 -17.31 -3.51
CA ALA A 204 -2.81 -18.60 -2.92
C ALA A 204 -3.61 -18.89 -1.63
N LEU A 205 -3.75 -17.92 -0.72
CA LEU A 205 -4.56 -18.01 0.48
C LEU A 205 -6.06 -18.27 0.17
N ALA A 206 -6.57 -17.70 -0.94
CA ALA A 206 -7.95 -17.91 -1.40
C ALA A 206 -8.15 -19.26 -2.12
N GLY A 207 -7.06 -19.99 -2.41
CA GLY A 207 -7.12 -21.26 -3.14
C GLY A 207 -7.37 -21.08 -4.64
N ALA A 208 -6.94 -19.98 -5.24
CA ALA A 208 -7.05 -19.75 -6.68
C ALA A 208 -6.18 -20.73 -7.48
N ASP A 209 -6.67 -21.16 -8.63
CA ASP A 209 -5.93 -22.02 -9.58
C ASP A 209 -6.47 -21.85 -11.01
N PRO A 210 -5.62 -21.53 -12.00
CA PRO A 210 -4.24 -21.09 -11.89
C PRO A 210 -4.07 -19.65 -11.34
N ILE A 211 -2.91 -19.37 -10.74
CA ILE A 211 -2.44 -18.03 -10.35
C ILE A 211 -1.38 -17.60 -11.38
N ILE A 212 -1.72 -16.63 -12.21
CA ILE A 212 -0.89 -16.19 -13.34
C ILE A 212 -0.28 -14.84 -13.02
N ALA A 213 1.05 -14.79 -12.85
CA ALA A 213 1.80 -13.54 -12.69
C ALA A 213 2.21 -12.99 -14.06
N VAL A 214 1.99 -11.69 -14.27
CA VAL A 214 2.34 -10.96 -15.51
C VAL A 214 3.25 -9.80 -15.15
N ASP A 215 4.44 -9.74 -15.73
CA ASP A 215 5.39 -8.61 -15.60
C ASP A 215 6.26 -8.55 -16.86
N VAL A 216 6.99 -7.43 -17.05
CA VAL A 216 7.97 -7.28 -18.13
C VAL A 216 9.38 -7.71 -17.69
N PHE A 217 9.62 -7.90 -16.40
CA PHE A 217 10.91 -8.27 -15.84
C PHE A 217 10.90 -9.72 -15.38
N GLN A 218 11.79 -10.55 -15.96
CA GLN A 218 11.89 -11.98 -15.65
C GLN A 218 12.23 -12.24 -14.17
N ASN A 219 13.11 -11.47 -13.57
CA ASN A 219 13.46 -11.61 -12.16
C ASN A 219 12.27 -11.41 -11.21
N LYS A 220 11.30 -10.57 -11.58
CA LYS A 220 10.06 -10.39 -10.80
C LYS A 220 9.11 -11.57 -10.96
N LEU A 221 9.04 -12.15 -12.15
CA LEU A 221 8.27 -13.36 -12.39
C LEU A 221 8.85 -14.55 -11.62
N ASP A 222 10.18 -14.68 -11.58
CA ASP A 222 10.85 -15.72 -10.81
C ASP A 222 10.58 -15.56 -9.30
N MET A 223 10.57 -14.32 -8.81
CA MET A 223 10.18 -14.00 -7.44
C MET A 223 8.71 -14.37 -7.16
N ALA A 224 7.78 -14.10 -8.09
CA ALA A 224 6.37 -14.42 -7.91
C ALA A 224 6.10 -15.91 -7.64
N ARG A 225 6.99 -16.80 -8.10
CA ARG A 225 6.95 -18.23 -7.80
C ARG A 225 7.03 -18.52 -6.30
N THR A 226 7.92 -17.82 -5.59
CA THR A 226 8.10 -17.96 -4.13
C THR A 226 6.85 -17.57 -3.36
N PHE A 227 6.02 -16.70 -3.94
CA PHE A 227 4.78 -16.21 -3.33
C PHE A 227 3.52 -16.99 -3.75
N GLY A 228 3.66 -18.03 -4.59
CA GLY A 228 2.57 -18.93 -4.94
C GLY A 228 2.00 -18.78 -6.34
N ALA A 229 2.63 -18.01 -7.23
CA ALA A 229 2.26 -17.99 -8.65
C ALA A 229 2.55 -19.35 -9.29
N THR A 230 1.60 -19.87 -10.06
CA THR A 230 1.69 -21.16 -10.74
C THR A 230 2.09 -21.02 -12.21
N HIS A 231 1.77 -19.88 -12.83
CA HIS A 231 2.06 -19.57 -14.23
C HIS A 231 2.64 -18.16 -14.36
N PHE A 232 3.44 -17.94 -15.40
CA PHE A 232 4.21 -16.74 -15.59
C PHE A 232 4.05 -16.28 -17.04
N VAL A 233 3.84 -14.99 -17.24
CA VAL A 233 3.72 -14.35 -18.56
C VAL A 233 4.65 -13.15 -18.59
N ASN A 234 5.66 -13.19 -19.45
CA ASN A 234 6.53 -12.06 -19.69
C ASN A 234 5.89 -11.18 -20.80
N ALA A 235 5.32 -10.06 -20.39
CA ALA A 235 4.60 -9.17 -21.30
C ALA A 235 5.52 -8.41 -22.29
N SER A 236 6.86 -8.50 -22.15
CA SER A 236 7.81 -8.02 -23.16
C SER A 236 8.02 -9.01 -24.31
N ASP A 237 7.75 -10.30 -24.10
CA ASP A 237 8.05 -11.37 -25.04
C ASP A 237 6.79 -11.88 -25.76
N GLU A 238 5.61 -11.77 -25.13
CA GLU A 238 4.36 -12.31 -25.63
C GLU A 238 3.15 -11.42 -25.26
N ASN A 239 2.04 -11.59 -25.99
CA ASN A 239 0.79 -10.90 -25.68
C ASN A 239 0.12 -11.50 -24.42
N PRO A 240 0.04 -10.77 -23.31
CA PRO A 240 -0.47 -11.34 -22.07
C PRO A 240 -1.95 -11.73 -22.14
N VAL A 241 -2.77 -11.05 -22.94
CA VAL A 241 -4.20 -11.39 -23.07
C VAL A 241 -4.39 -12.75 -23.77
N GLU A 242 -3.64 -12.98 -24.84
CA GLU A 242 -3.69 -14.25 -25.59
C GLU A 242 -3.16 -15.38 -24.73
N ARG A 243 -2.01 -15.16 -24.08
CA ARG A 243 -1.39 -16.18 -23.25
C ARG A 243 -2.25 -16.57 -22.03
N ILE A 244 -2.87 -15.60 -21.35
CA ILE A 244 -3.81 -15.87 -20.26
C ILE A 244 -5.01 -16.69 -20.75
N ARG A 245 -5.54 -16.39 -21.96
CA ARG A 245 -6.61 -17.19 -22.53
C ARG A 245 -6.19 -18.63 -22.81
N GLU A 246 -5.00 -18.84 -23.37
CA GLU A 246 -4.47 -20.20 -23.57
C GLU A 246 -4.37 -20.96 -22.25
N LEU A 247 -3.77 -20.34 -21.22
CA LEU A 247 -3.61 -20.93 -19.88
C LEU A 247 -4.94 -21.22 -19.17
N THR A 248 -6.03 -20.61 -19.63
CA THR A 248 -7.38 -20.77 -19.06
C THR A 248 -8.36 -21.48 -20.03
N GLY A 249 -7.84 -22.32 -20.92
CA GLY A 249 -8.64 -23.12 -21.87
C GLY A 249 -9.46 -22.29 -22.85
N GLY A 250 -8.96 -21.13 -23.29
CA GLY A 250 -9.60 -20.21 -24.24
C GLY A 250 -10.67 -19.30 -23.62
N GLN A 251 -11.05 -19.50 -22.36
CA GLN A 251 -12.13 -18.74 -21.73
C GLN A 251 -11.70 -17.36 -21.19
N GLY A 252 -10.45 -17.21 -20.77
CA GLY A 252 -9.94 -16.10 -19.99
C GLY A 252 -10.03 -16.33 -18.48
N ALA A 253 -9.35 -15.51 -17.69
CA ALA A 253 -9.31 -15.64 -16.24
C ALA A 253 -10.62 -15.22 -15.57
N HIS A 254 -10.98 -15.81 -14.43
CA HIS A 254 -12.13 -15.37 -13.64
C HIS A 254 -11.89 -13.96 -13.09
N TYR A 255 -10.65 -13.68 -12.69
CA TYR A 255 -10.25 -12.39 -12.14
C TYR A 255 -8.97 -11.89 -12.79
N ALA A 256 -8.82 -10.57 -12.85
CA ALA A 256 -7.55 -9.92 -13.13
C ALA A 256 -7.31 -8.80 -12.12
N ILE A 257 -6.08 -8.68 -11.63
CA ILE A 257 -5.64 -7.57 -10.78
C ILE A 257 -4.63 -6.73 -11.56
N GLU A 258 -4.85 -5.42 -11.64
CA GLU A 258 -3.87 -4.48 -12.16
C GLU A 258 -3.22 -3.75 -10.97
N ALA A 259 -1.91 -3.94 -10.79
CA ALA A 259 -1.12 -3.45 -9.66
C ALA A 259 0.09 -2.61 -10.06
N ILE A 260 0.08 -2.04 -11.28
CA ILE A 260 1.15 -1.22 -11.85
C ILE A 260 0.77 0.27 -11.84
N GLY A 261 -0.48 0.57 -12.23
CA GLY A 261 -0.93 1.92 -12.53
C GLY A 261 -0.64 2.32 -13.98
N ASN A 262 -0.73 1.36 -14.91
CA ASN A 262 -0.50 1.59 -16.33
C ASN A 262 -1.81 1.42 -17.11
N PRO A 263 -2.24 2.43 -17.93
CA PRO A 263 -3.50 2.36 -18.67
C PRO A 263 -3.59 1.18 -19.67
N GLU A 264 -2.48 0.79 -20.28
CA GLU A 264 -2.43 -0.37 -21.17
C GLU A 264 -2.61 -1.67 -20.40
N ALA A 265 -1.90 -1.84 -19.28
CA ALA A 265 -2.06 -2.99 -18.40
C ALA A 265 -3.50 -3.08 -17.87
N ALA A 266 -4.14 -1.95 -17.54
CA ALA A 266 -5.55 -1.91 -17.14
C ALA A 266 -6.49 -2.40 -18.25
N THR A 267 -6.23 -1.99 -19.49
CA THR A 267 -6.96 -2.47 -20.68
C THR A 267 -6.74 -3.98 -20.90
N GLN A 268 -5.50 -4.46 -20.77
CA GLN A 268 -5.16 -5.87 -20.89
C GLN A 268 -5.80 -6.71 -19.79
N ALA A 269 -5.78 -6.23 -18.53
CA ALA A 269 -6.44 -6.88 -17.40
C ALA A 269 -7.95 -7.03 -17.60
N PHE A 270 -8.61 -6.02 -18.19
CA PHE A 270 -10.01 -6.13 -18.55
C PHE A 270 -10.25 -7.11 -19.73
N ASN A 271 -9.37 -7.10 -20.72
CA ASN A 271 -9.54 -7.93 -21.92
C ASN A 271 -9.26 -9.41 -21.69
N CYS A 272 -8.41 -9.76 -20.71
CA CYS A 272 -8.03 -11.14 -20.42
C CYS A 272 -9.06 -11.89 -19.57
N ILE A 273 -10.05 -11.22 -18.94
CA ILE A 273 -11.05 -11.88 -18.12
C ILE A 273 -12.15 -12.52 -19.00
N ARG A 274 -12.70 -13.61 -18.49
CA ARG A 274 -13.81 -14.36 -19.09
C ARG A 274 -15.13 -13.58 -19.00
N ARG A 275 -16.17 -14.10 -19.63
CA ARG A 275 -17.57 -13.65 -19.41
C ARG A 275 -17.94 -13.79 -17.95
N GLY A 276 -18.56 -12.74 -17.40
CA GLY A 276 -18.90 -12.64 -15.97
C GLY A 276 -17.68 -12.38 -15.05
N GLY A 277 -16.45 -12.28 -15.63
CA GLY A 277 -15.22 -12.07 -14.88
C GLY A 277 -15.10 -10.65 -14.30
N THR A 278 -14.14 -10.48 -13.39
CA THR A 278 -13.92 -9.20 -12.68
C THR A 278 -12.47 -8.76 -12.82
N ALA A 279 -12.25 -7.55 -13.34
CA ALA A 279 -10.96 -6.86 -13.33
C ALA A 279 -10.93 -5.83 -12.18
N VAL A 280 -9.90 -5.89 -11.33
CA VAL A 280 -9.72 -4.99 -10.18
C VAL A 280 -8.50 -4.11 -10.41
N MET A 281 -8.70 -2.79 -10.36
CA MET A 281 -7.67 -1.78 -10.50
C MET A 281 -7.19 -1.32 -9.12
N ILE A 282 -5.89 -1.47 -8.87
CA ILE A 282 -5.24 -1.06 -7.63
C ILE A 282 -4.17 0.00 -7.93
N GLY A 283 -3.51 -0.13 -9.08
CA GLY A 283 -2.43 0.75 -9.49
C GLY A 283 -2.88 2.20 -9.58
N ILE A 284 -2.07 3.12 -9.04
CA ILE A 284 -2.35 4.56 -9.09
C ILE A 284 -1.74 5.11 -10.38
N THR A 285 -2.58 5.70 -11.23
CA THR A 285 -2.19 6.36 -12.47
C THR A 285 -2.11 7.87 -12.31
N SER A 286 -1.49 8.56 -13.28
CA SER A 286 -1.61 10.02 -13.40
C SER A 286 -3.08 10.43 -13.60
N PRO A 287 -3.52 11.58 -13.05
CA PRO A 287 -4.89 12.09 -13.24
C PRO A 287 -5.30 12.28 -14.70
N GLN A 288 -4.32 12.45 -15.61
CA GLN A 288 -4.57 12.62 -17.05
C GLN A 288 -4.61 11.29 -17.82
N SER A 289 -4.25 10.18 -17.17
CA SER A 289 -4.22 8.85 -17.80
C SER A 289 -5.62 8.26 -17.92
N ALA A 290 -5.90 7.57 -19.03
CA ALA A 290 -7.17 6.89 -19.26
C ALA A 290 -6.92 5.50 -19.88
N ALA A 291 -7.62 4.48 -19.39
CA ALA A 291 -7.62 3.15 -19.98
C ALA A 291 -8.82 2.99 -20.95
N ALA A 292 -8.58 2.34 -22.08
CA ALA A 292 -9.63 2.06 -23.05
C ALA A 292 -10.36 0.76 -22.66
N ILE A 293 -11.59 0.89 -22.19
CA ILE A 293 -12.43 -0.25 -21.82
C ILE A 293 -13.51 -0.47 -22.88
N PRO A 294 -13.54 -1.65 -23.56
CA PRO A 294 -14.59 -1.99 -24.52
C PRO A 294 -15.97 -2.07 -23.84
N THR A 295 -16.77 -1.03 -23.96
CA THR A 295 -18.08 -0.95 -23.27
C THR A 295 -19.08 -1.96 -23.78
N LEU A 296 -18.98 -2.39 -25.05
CA LEU A 296 -19.80 -3.46 -25.60
C LEU A 296 -19.56 -4.77 -24.85
N ASP A 297 -18.29 -5.12 -24.63
CA ASP A 297 -17.90 -6.34 -23.89
C ASP A 297 -18.30 -6.27 -22.40
N LEU A 298 -18.21 -5.08 -21.81
CA LEU A 298 -18.65 -4.86 -20.44
C LEU A 298 -20.13 -5.26 -20.27
N VAL A 299 -21.00 -4.85 -21.23
CA VAL A 299 -22.42 -5.13 -21.19
C VAL A 299 -22.75 -6.55 -21.66
N THR A 300 -22.31 -6.92 -22.87
CA THR A 300 -22.73 -8.19 -23.49
C THR A 300 -22.11 -9.43 -22.88
N GLN A 301 -21.02 -9.27 -22.17
CA GLN A 301 -20.33 -10.35 -21.44
C GLN A 301 -20.47 -10.25 -19.92
N GLU A 302 -21.25 -9.28 -19.43
CA GLU A 302 -21.43 -9.02 -17.98
C GLU A 302 -20.09 -8.94 -17.21
N LYS A 303 -19.03 -8.40 -17.86
CA LYS A 303 -17.74 -8.20 -17.22
C LYS A 303 -17.84 -7.09 -16.18
N LYS A 304 -17.00 -7.15 -15.15
CA LYS A 304 -16.96 -6.15 -14.09
C LYS A 304 -15.60 -5.45 -14.06
N LEU A 305 -15.62 -4.13 -13.88
CA LEU A 305 -14.46 -3.30 -13.61
C LEU A 305 -14.62 -2.65 -12.25
N VAL A 306 -13.69 -2.90 -11.33
CA VAL A 306 -13.78 -2.48 -9.93
C VAL A 306 -12.49 -1.79 -9.50
N GLY A 307 -12.59 -0.63 -8.84
CA GLY A 307 -11.46 0.00 -8.17
C GLY A 307 -11.28 -0.55 -6.75
N SER A 308 -10.04 -0.68 -6.29
CA SER A 308 -9.74 -1.09 -4.91
C SER A 308 -8.73 -0.14 -4.28
N LEU A 309 -9.16 0.64 -3.32
CA LEU A 309 -8.31 1.48 -2.48
C LEU A 309 -8.02 0.75 -1.17
N TYR A 310 -6.72 0.61 -0.82
CA TYR A 310 -6.29 -0.02 0.43
C TYR A 310 -6.85 -1.44 0.60
N GLY A 311 -6.91 -2.19 -0.53
CA GLY A 311 -7.45 -3.54 -0.59
C GLY A 311 -8.96 -3.64 -0.27
N SER A 312 -9.72 -2.54 -0.42
CA SER A 312 -11.13 -2.46 -0.02
C SER A 312 -11.36 -2.98 1.40
N SER A 313 -10.40 -2.71 2.29
CA SER A 313 -10.31 -3.32 3.62
C SER A 313 -10.81 -2.39 4.73
N VAL A 314 -11.23 -3.00 5.84
CA VAL A 314 -11.32 -2.35 7.16
C VAL A 314 -10.00 -2.63 7.88
N PRO A 315 -9.05 -1.67 7.94
CA PRO A 315 -7.68 -1.95 8.39
C PRO A 315 -7.62 -2.56 9.81
N ARG A 316 -8.38 -2.01 10.74
CA ARG A 316 -8.44 -2.51 12.13
C ARG A 316 -8.94 -3.96 12.28
N HIS A 317 -9.58 -4.49 11.26
CA HIS A 317 -10.00 -5.88 11.17
C HIS A 317 -9.01 -6.74 10.38
N MET A 318 -8.45 -6.19 9.29
CA MET A 318 -7.63 -6.98 8.36
C MET A 318 -6.17 -7.09 8.81
N VAL A 319 -5.55 -6.02 9.32
CA VAL A 319 -4.12 -6.04 9.70
C VAL A 319 -3.82 -7.07 10.79
N PRO A 320 -4.60 -7.20 11.89
CA PRO A 320 -4.35 -8.27 12.86
C PRO A 320 -4.38 -9.66 12.25
N ARG A 321 -5.30 -9.91 11.31
CA ARG A 321 -5.39 -11.20 10.62
C ARG A 321 -4.19 -11.47 9.73
N LEU A 322 -3.69 -10.47 9.03
CA LEU A 322 -2.49 -10.60 8.20
C LEU A 322 -1.26 -10.89 9.07
N ILE A 323 -1.15 -10.25 10.22
CA ILE A 323 -0.09 -10.53 11.19
C ILE A 323 -0.20 -11.97 11.70
N GLU A 324 -1.39 -12.43 12.08
CA GLU A 324 -1.59 -13.83 12.51
C GLU A 324 -1.26 -14.84 11.39
N LEU A 325 -1.60 -14.53 10.14
CA LEU A 325 -1.21 -15.37 8.98
C LEU A 325 0.31 -15.43 8.80
N TYR A 326 1.01 -14.31 8.99
CA TYR A 326 2.48 -14.29 8.96
C TYR A 326 3.06 -15.11 10.12
N MET A 327 2.60 -14.88 11.36
CA MET A 327 3.08 -15.62 12.53
C MET A 327 2.79 -17.13 12.46
N ALA A 328 1.77 -17.52 11.69
CA ALA A 328 1.43 -18.93 11.41
C ALA A 328 2.19 -19.50 10.17
N GLY A 329 3.12 -18.74 9.56
CA GLY A 329 3.86 -19.16 8.37
C GLY A 329 3.04 -19.29 7.08
N LYS A 330 1.82 -18.69 7.06
CA LYS A 330 0.91 -18.72 5.90
C LYS A 330 1.02 -17.50 4.99
N LEU A 331 1.73 -16.48 5.41
CA LEU A 331 2.02 -15.27 4.65
C LEU A 331 3.53 -15.03 4.70
N ASN A 332 4.15 -14.86 3.56
CA ASN A 332 5.61 -14.69 3.46
C ASN A 332 5.96 -13.20 3.43
N LEU A 333 6.40 -12.65 4.55
CA LEU A 333 6.95 -11.29 4.63
C LEU A 333 8.48 -11.27 4.65
N ASP A 334 9.11 -12.41 4.87
CA ASP A 334 10.57 -12.50 4.98
C ASP A 334 11.23 -12.31 3.62
N ASP A 335 10.79 -13.03 2.60
CA ASP A 335 11.29 -12.87 1.24
C ASP A 335 10.77 -11.58 0.58
N LEU A 336 9.64 -11.03 1.05
CA LEU A 336 9.09 -9.77 0.52
C LEU A 336 9.99 -8.58 0.90
N LEU A 337 10.50 -8.54 2.13
CA LEU A 337 11.41 -7.50 2.61
C LEU A 337 12.84 -7.81 2.20
N THR A 338 13.26 -7.31 1.04
CA THR A 338 14.54 -7.65 0.42
C THR A 338 15.72 -6.80 0.89
N ARG A 339 15.47 -5.56 1.37
CA ARG A 339 16.54 -4.65 1.77
C ARG A 339 16.09 -3.66 2.86
N SER A 340 17.02 -3.27 3.74
CA SER A 340 16.84 -2.21 4.74
C SER A 340 17.89 -1.13 4.53
N TYR A 341 17.52 0.12 4.75
CA TYR A 341 18.37 1.30 4.61
C TYR A 341 18.27 2.17 5.87
N PRO A 342 19.32 2.85 6.30
CA PRO A 342 19.20 3.93 7.28
C PRO A 342 18.48 5.13 6.67
N LEU A 343 17.99 6.06 7.50
CA LEU A 343 17.26 7.24 7.04
C LEU A 343 18.08 8.10 6.07
N ASP A 344 19.38 8.20 6.28
CA ASP A 344 20.30 8.99 5.45
C ASP A 344 20.42 8.47 4.00
N GLU A 345 20.10 7.18 3.78
CA GLU A 345 20.12 6.52 2.46
C GLU A 345 18.73 6.43 1.81
N ILE A 346 17.75 7.23 2.26
CA ILE A 346 16.38 7.14 1.75
C ILE A 346 16.27 7.40 0.24
N ASN A 347 17.09 8.28 -0.31
CA ASN A 347 17.08 8.56 -1.75
C ASN A 347 17.62 7.36 -2.55
N GLU A 348 18.63 6.67 -2.04
CA GLU A 348 19.16 5.43 -2.62
C GLU A 348 18.13 4.30 -2.58
N ALA A 349 17.33 4.23 -1.50
CA ALA A 349 16.24 3.27 -1.40
C ALA A 349 15.17 3.52 -2.48
N TYR A 350 14.89 4.78 -2.83
CA TYR A 350 13.99 5.12 -3.94
C TYR A 350 14.60 4.81 -5.30
N GLU A 351 15.90 5.03 -5.51
CA GLU A 351 16.56 4.62 -6.75
C GLU A 351 16.46 3.12 -6.98
N ALA A 352 16.72 2.30 -5.95
CA ALA A 352 16.59 0.85 -6.03
C ALA A 352 15.15 0.41 -6.33
N LEU A 353 14.16 1.08 -5.72
CA LEU A 353 12.74 0.84 -5.99
C LEU A 353 12.38 1.12 -7.47
N ILE A 354 12.83 2.26 -8.01
CA ILE A 354 12.54 2.69 -9.39
C ILE A 354 13.20 1.76 -10.40
N LYS A 355 14.45 1.32 -10.13
CA LYS A 355 15.16 0.35 -10.97
C LYS A 355 14.57 -1.07 -10.90
N GLY A 356 13.64 -1.33 -9.97
CA GLY A 356 13.03 -2.65 -9.80
C GLY A 356 13.94 -3.69 -9.17
N GLU A 357 15.00 -3.26 -8.47
CA GLU A 357 16.01 -4.12 -7.83
C GLU A 357 15.48 -4.82 -6.56
N VAL A 358 14.42 -4.29 -5.97
CA VAL A 358 13.83 -4.75 -4.71
C VAL A 358 12.35 -5.08 -4.85
N ALA A 359 11.86 -6.08 -4.12
CA ALA A 359 10.42 -6.30 -3.98
C ALA A 359 9.82 -5.27 -3.03
N ARG A 360 10.36 -5.20 -1.80
CA ARG A 360 10.08 -4.16 -0.80
C ARG A 360 11.36 -3.84 -0.04
N SER A 361 11.48 -2.58 0.35
CA SER A 361 12.51 -2.12 1.27
C SER A 361 11.91 -1.27 2.38
N ILE A 362 12.65 -1.12 3.46
CA ILE A 362 12.28 -0.27 4.60
C ILE A 362 13.42 0.69 4.91
N ILE A 363 13.05 1.82 5.51
CA ILE A 363 13.95 2.64 6.33
C ILE A 363 13.90 2.08 7.74
N SER A 364 15.05 1.80 8.33
CA SER A 364 15.21 1.32 9.71
C SER A 364 15.69 2.47 10.59
N TYR A 365 15.11 2.58 11.79
CA TYR A 365 15.49 3.55 12.80
C TYR A 365 16.08 2.80 13.99
N ASP A 366 17.39 2.85 14.14
CA ASP A 366 18.14 2.22 15.23
C ASP A 366 18.00 2.99 16.57
#